data_c114ed02b38b5d239c7821ac1c11f774
#
_entry.id   c114ed02b38b5d239c7821ac1c11f774
#
_cell.length_a   1.000
_cell.length_b   1.000
_cell.length_c   1.000
_cell.angle_alpha   90.00
_cell.angle_beta   90.00
_cell.angle_gamma   90.00
#
_symmetry.space_group_name_H-M   'P 1'
#
loop_
_entity.id
_entity.type
_entity.pdbx_description
1 polymer ?
#
loop_
_entity_poly.entity_id
_entity_poly.type
_entity_poly.pdbx_seq_one_letter_code
_entity_poly.pdbx_strand_id
1 'polypeptide(L)'
;MPSRTATPRNRIIFSAAVLVIGLSLVWYQRSHLPAGNAKKPFLSQAPSSEAGNKFAWVPSYPGATISDIRTKMTRGELSYGFSFHTPDTSEKILFFYQSQLQAAAFKVDVKRGDAGGQLHAEDSGGKRSFDMTAGKTAEGTEAGVLAVQK
;
A
#
# COMPACT_ATOMS: atom_id res chain seq x y z
N MET A 1 37.65 16.45 -46.58
CA MET A 1 36.31 16.79 -46.09
C MET A 1 36.07 15.96 -44.83
N PRO A 2 36.05 16.54 -43.62
CA PRO A 2 35.80 15.79 -42.38
C PRO A 2 34.32 15.88 -42.01
N SER A 3 33.72 14.69 -41.77
CA SER A 3 32.33 14.51 -41.30
C SER A 3 32.22 14.88 -39.83
N ARG A 4 31.34 15.81 -39.52
CA ARG A 4 30.99 16.20 -38.15
C ARG A 4 29.95 15.20 -37.60
N THR A 5 30.35 14.39 -36.64
CA THR A 5 29.44 13.59 -35.81
C THR A 5 28.77 14.49 -34.73
N ALA A 6 27.48 14.65 -34.82
CA ALA A 6 26.67 15.38 -33.81
C ALA A 6 26.42 14.45 -32.61
N THR A 7 26.83 14.89 -31.43
CA THR A 7 26.61 14.22 -30.13
C THR A 7 25.20 14.51 -29.64
N PRO A 8 24.39 13.54 -29.26
CA PRO A 8 23.07 13.78 -28.71
C PRO A 8 23.18 14.05 -27.20
N ARG A 9 23.21 15.32 -26.81
CA ARG A 9 23.39 15.74 -25.41
C ARG A 9 22.10 16.16 -24.67
N ASN A 10 20.92 15.94 -25.24
CA ASN A 10 19.68 16.57 -24.73
C ASN A 10 18.57 15.60 -24.28
N ARG A 11 18.85 14.34 -23.92
CA ARG A 11 17.78 13.40 -23.52
C ARG A 11 17.67 13.12 -22.01
N ILE A 12 18.55 13.67 -21.17
CA ILE A 12 18.59 13.33 -19.74
C ILE A 12 17.87 14.34 -18.83
N ILE A 13 17.53 15.52 -19.34
CA ILE A 13 16.99 16.62 -18.48
C ILE A 13 15.48 16.52 -18.22
N PHE A 14 14.71 15.79 -19.03
CA PHE A 14 13.26 15.72 -18.87
C PHE A 14 12.75 14.73 -17.82
N SER A 15 13.54 13.76 -17.40
CA SER A 15 13.08 12.76 -16.42
C SER A 15 13.16 13.20 -14.96
N ALA A 16 14.00 14.18 -14.64
CA ALA A 16 14.18 14.64 -13.27
C ALA A 16 13.06 15.61 -12.82
N ALA A 17 12.47 16.38 -13.74
CA ALA A 17 11.48 17.40 -13.42
C ALA A 17 10.11 16.81 -13.00
N VAL A 18 9.72 15.67 -13.56
CA VAL A 18 8.42 15.05 -13.26
C VAL A 18 8.40 14.42 -11.86
N LEU A 19 9.54 13.94 -11.37
CA LEU A 19 9.64 13.28 -10.06
C LEU A 19 9.58 14.28 -8.90
N VAL A 20 10.07 15.51 -9.10
CA VAL A 20 10.04 16.57 -8.08
C VAL A 20 8.63 17.14 -7.91
N ILE A 21 7.83 17.23 -8.98
CA ILE A 21 6.46 17.74 -8.92
C ILE A 21 5.53 16.78 -8.18
N GLY A 22 5.70 15.46 -8.36
CA GLY A 22 4.90 14.43 -7.68
C GLY A 22 5.10 14.42 -6.17
N LEU A 23 6.34 14.57 -5.71
CA LEU A 23 6.68 14.61 -4.27
C LEU A 23 6.20 15.91 -3.59
N SER A 24 6.21 17.03 -4.30
CA SER A 24 5.76 18.32 -3.76
C SER A 24 4.25 18.36 -3.53
N LEU A 25 3.45 17.68 -4.37
CA LEU A 25 1.99 17.66 -4.23
C LEU A 25 1.54 16.85 -3.01
N VAL A 26 2.21 15.76 -2.74
CA VAL A 26 1.92 14.91 -1.55
C VAL A 26 2.28 15.64 -0.26
N TRP A 27 3.37 16.41 -0.27
CA TRP A 27 3.80 17.19 0.91
C TRP A 27 2.89 18.40 1.16
N TYR A 28 2.44 19.08 0.10
CA TYR A 28 1.53 20.23 0.18
C TYR A 28 0.15 19.87 0.74
N GLN A 29 -0.39 18.71 0.40
CA GLN A 29 -1.66 18.24 0.96
C GLN A 29 -1.58 17.88 2.46
N ARG A 30 -0.40 17.50 2.95
CA ARG A 30 -0.21 17.16 4.36
C ARG A 30 -0.06 18.40 5.26
N SER A 31 0.34 19.56 4.71
CA SER A 31 0.63 20.77 5.47
C SER A 31 -0.58 21.71 5.65
N HIS A 32 -1.68 21.50 4.95
CA HIS A 32 -2.84 22.39 4.95
C HIS A 32 -4.13 21.79 5.52
N LEU A 33 -4.05 20.69 6.28
CA LEU A 33 -5.18 20.25 7.08
C LEU A 33 -5.28 21.18 8.31
N PRO A 34 -6.43 21.84 8.54
CA PRO A 34 -6.60 22.71 9.72
C PRO A 34 -6.52 21.84 10.97
N ALA A 35 -5.62 22.23 11.87
CA ALA A 35 -5.55 21.68 13.23
C ALA A 35 -6.82 22.10 13.98
N GLY A 36 -7.78 21.21 14.09
CA GLY A 36 -9.00 21.45 14.83
C GLY A 36 -9.90 20.24 14.85
N ASN A 37 -9.63 19.28 15.77
CA ASN A 37 -10.63 18.84 16.73
C ASN A 37 -10.05 17.71 17.59
N ALA A 38 -10.19 17.90 18.90
CA ALA A 38 -9.76 16.99 19.94
C ALA A 38 -10.15 15.53 19.62
N LYS A 39 -9.17 14.66 19.74
CA LYS A 39 -9.30 13.20 19.68
C LYS A 39 -10.38 12.74 20.66
N LYS A 40 -11.58 12.46 20.18
CA LYS A 40 -12.43 11.48 20.85
C LYS A 40 -11.70 10.15 20.77
N PRO A 41 -11.58 9.37 21.86
CA PRO A 41 -11.05 8.02 21.79
C PRO A 41 -11.99 7.25 20.85
N PHE A 42 -11.48 6.91 19.66
CA PHE A 42 -12.18 6.02 18.74
C PHE A 42 -12.22 4.67 19.44
N LEU A 43 -13.37 4.36 20.04
CA LEU A 43 -13.70 2.99 20.40
C LEU A 43 -13.38 2.14 19.18
N SER A 44 -12.50 1.16 19.36
CA SER A 44 -12.19 0.11 18.40
C SER A 44 -13.53 -0.49 17.94
N GLN A 45 -14.10 0.05 16.88
CA GLN A 45 -15.17 -0.63 16.17
C GLN A 45 -14.51 -1.80 15.48
N ALA A 46 -14.63 -2.97 16.10
CA ALA A 46 -14.51 -4.21 15.38
C ALA A 46 -15.30 -4.05 14.07
N PRO A 47 -14.75 -4.49 12.91
CA PRO A 47 -15.45 -4.38 11.63
C PRO A 47 -16.86 -4.92 11.84
N SER A 48 -17.87 -4.19 11.37
CA SER A 48 -19.27 -4.62 11.44
C SER A 48 -19.32 -6.08 10.97
N SER A 49 -19.97 -6.96 11.71
CA SER A 49 -19.88 -8.42 11.58
C SER A 49 -20.06 -8.95 10.14
N GLU A 50 -20.73 -8.22 9.27
CA GLU A 50 -20.92 -8.55 7.86
C GLU A 50 -19.67 -8.28 6.99
N ALA A 51 -18.98 -7.17 7.19
CA ALA A 51 -17.74 -6.87 6.45
C ALA A 51 -16.60 -7.79 6.90
N GLY A 52 -16.50 -8.09 8.19
CA GLY A 52 -15.50 -9.00 8.73
C GLY A 52 -15.60 -10.42 8.15
N ASN A 53 -16.81 -10.91 7.89
CA ASN A 53 -17.02 -12.24 7.31
C ASN A 53 -16.61 -12.33 5.83
N LYS A 54 -16.82 -11.25 5.06
CA LYS A 54 -16.48 -11.22 3.62
C LYS A 54 -14.97 -11.14 3.35
N PHE A 55 -14.20 -10.60 4.28
CA PHE A 55 -12.74 -10.47 4.17
C PHE A 55 -11.97 -11.40 5.12
N ALA A 56 -12.61 -12.49 5.57
CA ALA A 56 -11.95 -13.52 6.39
C ALA A 56 -10.72 -14.17 5.70
N TRP A 57 -10.60 -14.00 4.38
CA TRP A 57 -9.46 -14.47 3.59
C TRP A 57 -8.24 -13.53 3.65
N VAL A 58 -8.40 -12.30 4.17
CA VAL A 58 -7.30 -11.34 4.32
C VAL A 58 -6.51 -11.68 5.57
N PRO A 59 -5.22 -12.03 5.46
CA PRO A 59 -4.41 -12.38 6.63
C PRO A 59 -4.21 -11.19 7.56
N SER A 60 -4.27 -11.42 8.85
CA SER A 60 -3.87 -10.43 9.87
C SER A 60 -2.40 -10.63 10.23
N TYR A 61 -1.61 -9.55 10.23
CA TYR A 61 -0.21 -9.62 10.64
C TYR A 61 -0.11 -9.74 12.17
N PRO A 62 0.61 -10.75 12.70
CA PRO A 62 0.72 -10.95 14.15
C PRO A 62 1.39 -9.75 14.85
N GLY A 63 0.80 -9.29 15.95
CA GLY A 63 1.35 -8.20 16.75
C GLY A 63 1.26 -6.80 16.13
N ALA A 64 0.58 -6.66 14.99
CA ALA A 64 0.34 -5.36 14.37
C ALA A 64 -0.73 -4.55 15.11
N THR A 65 -0.51 -3.25 15.23
CA THR A 65 -1.54 -2.31 15.66
C THR A 65 -2.25 -1.77 14.43
N ILE A 66 -3.50 -2.21 14.23
CA ILE A 66 -4.32 -1.82 13.07
C ILE A 66 -4.92 -0.44 13.31
N SER A 67 -4.92 0.38 12.24
CA SER A 67 -5.50 1.72 12.18
C SER A 67 -6.22 1.94 10.84
N ASP A 68 -6.98 3.02 10.74
CA ASP A 68 -7.59 3.52 9.50
C ASP A 68 -8.41 2.49 8.70
N ILE A 69 -9.20 1.69 9.40
CA ILE A 69 -10.08 0.71 8.77
C ILE A 69 -11.15 1.43 7.94
N ARG A 70 -11.26 1.05 6.67
CA ARG A 70 -12.23 1.61 5.71
C ARG A 70 -12.87 0.48 4.90
N THR A 71 -14.17 0.55 4.76
CA THR A 71 -14.93 -0.35 3.88
C THR A 71 -15.73 0.49 2.90
N LYS A 72 -15.68 0.15 1.62
CA LYS A 72 -16.41 0.86 0.56
C LYS A 72 -17.03 -0.14 -0.39
N MET A 73 -18.30 0.09 -0.76
CA MET A 73 -18.96 -0.64 -1.84
C MET A 73 -19.15 0.27 -3.04
N THR A 74 -18.73 -0.16 -4.22
CA THR A 74 -18.84 0.61 -5.45
C THR A 74 -19.18 -0.34 -6.60
N ARG A 75 -20.34 -0.15 -7.23
CA ARG A 75 -20.79 -0.93 -8.41
C ARG A 75 -20.75 -2.46 -8.22
N GLY A 76 -21.09 -2.94 -7.02
CA GLY A 76 -21.06 -4.38 -6.70
C GLY A 76 -19.69 -4.91 -6.25
N GLU A 77 -18.67 -4.10 -6.27
CA GLU A 77 -17.33 -4.40 -5.78
C GLU A 77 -17.18 -3.89 -4.35
N LEU A 78 -16.80 -4.78 -3.44
CA LEU A 78 -16.56 -4.46 -2.04
C LEU A 78 -15.07 -4.33 -1.80
N SER A 79 -14.63 -3.18 -1.27
CA SER A 79 -13.25 -2.93 -0.90
C SER A 79 -13.10 -2.79 0.63
N TYR A 80 -12.01 -3.32 1.16
CA TYR A 80 -11.62 -3.25 2.56
C TYR A 80 -10.18 -2.77 2.65
N GLY A 81 -9.96 -1.64 3.27
CA GLY A 81 -8.65 -1.05 3.45
C GLY A 81 -8.34 -0.84 4.93
N PHE A 82 -7.08 -1.04 5.30
CA PHE A 82 -6.57 -0.69 6.63
C PHE A 82 -5.08 -0.39 6.56
N SER A 83 -4.57 0.34 7.55
CA SER A 83 -3.14 0.48 7.80
C SER A 83 -2.77 -0.16 9.13
N PHE A 84 -1.51 -0.52 9.27
CA PHE A 84 -0.98 -1.01 10.53
C PHE A 84 0.48 -0.61 10.70
N HIS A 85 0.89 -0.55 11.96
CA HIS A 85 2.28 -0.34 12.36
C HIS A 85 2.81 -1.57 13.11
N THR A 86 4.09 -1.88 12.88
CA THR A 86 4.80 -2.96 13.56
C THR A 86 6.29 -2.63 13.66
N PRO A 87 7.01 -3.08 14.71
CA PRO A 87 8.47 -2.94 14.79
C PRO A 87 9.24 -3.83 13.80
N ASP A 88 8.57 -4.78 13.16
CA ASP A 88 9.16 -5.68 12.17
C ASP A 88 9.59 -4.94 10.90
N THR A 89 10.54 -5.52 10.16
CA THR A 89 11.01 -4.97 8.89
C THR A 89 9.97 -5.16 7.78
N SER A 90 9.98 -4.27 6.79
CA SER A 90 9.12 -4.37 5.60
C SER A 90 9.31 -5.69 4.86
N GLU A 91 10.51 -6.22 4.82
CA GLU A 91 10.82 -7.51 4.18
C GLU A 91 10.12 -8.67 4.89
N LYS A 92 10.14 -8.70 6.23
CA LYS A 92 9.45 -9.72 7.03
C LYS A 92 7.93 -9.68 6.81
N ILE A 93 7.37 -8.47 6.73
CA ILE A 93 5.94 -8.28 6.45
C ILE A 93 5.58 -8.78 5.06
N LEU A 94 6.34 -8.36 4.03
CA LEU A 94 6.12 -8.80 2.65
C LEU A 94 6.22 -10.32 2.53
N PHE A 95 7.19 -10.95 3.18
CA PHE A 95 7.35 -12.40 3.18
C PHE A 95 6.16 -13.12 3.84
N PHE A 96 5.67 -12.59 4.97
CA PHE A 96 4.49 -13.14 5.64
C PHE A 96 3.27 -13.14 4.71
N TYR A 97 2.92 -11.98 4.14
CA TYR A 97 1.76 -11.88 3.26
C TYR A 97 1.94 -12.69 1.98
N GLN A 98 3.13 -12.68 1.39
CA GLN A 98 3.45 -13.52 0.23
C GLN A 98 3.17 -15.00 0.54
N SER A 99 3.67 -15.51 1.65
CA SER A 99 3.50 -16.91 2.04
C SER A 99 2.04 -17.28 2.30
N GLN A 100 1.29 -16.42 3.02
CA GLN A 100 -0.12 -16.66 3.34
C GLN A 100 -1.00 -16.63 2.08
N LEU A 101 -0.79 -15.66 1.19
CA LEU A 101 -1.59 -15.54 -0.02
C LEU A 101 -1.27 -16.63 -1.05
N GLN A 102 0.00 -17.06 -1.16
CA GLN A 102 0.37 -18.22 -1.98
C GLN A 102 -0.24 -19.51 -1.45
N ALA A 103 -0.25 -19.71 -0.13
CA ALA A 103 -0.93 -20.86 0.49
C ALA A 103 -2.45 -20.84 0.23
N ALA A 104 -3.06 -19.65 0.08
CA ALA A 104 -4.45 -19.47 -0.29
C ALA A 104 -4.70 -19.50 -1.81
N ALA A 105 -3.74 -19.97 -2.60
CA ALA A 105 -3.78 -20.09 -4.07
C ALA A 105 -3.93 -18.76 -4.83
N PHE A 106 -3.45 -17.65 -4.26
CA PHE A 106 -3.30 -16.40 -5.01
C PHE A 106 -2.01 -16.41 -5.83
N LYS A 107 -2.05 -15.81 -7.02
CA LYS A 107 -0.86 -15.41 -7.76
C LYS A 107 -0.33 -14.13 -7.14
N VAL A 108 0.92 -14.15 -6.68
CA VAL A 108 1.52 -13.05 -5.92
C VAL A 108 2.71 -12.47 -6.66
N ASP A 109 2.73 -11.16 -6.82
CA ASP A 109 3.85 -10.37 -7.33
C ASP A 109 4.37 -9.47 -6.20
N VAL A 110 5.70 -9.45 -5.99
CA VAL A 110 6.36 -8.67 -4.93
C VAL A 110 7.48 -7.84 -5.50
N LYS A 111 7.39 -6.52 -5.29
CA LYS A 111 8.45 -5.57 -5.62
C LYS A 111 9.10 -5.09 -4.32
N ARG A 112 10.42 -5.24 -4.21
CA ARG A 112 11.21 -4.86 -3.05
C ARG A 112 12.14 -3.70 -3.40
N GLY A 113 12.37 -2.81 -2.44
CA GLY A 113 13.28 -1.67 -2.53
C GLY A 113 13.86 -1.33 -1.16
N ASP A 114 14.88 -0.48 -1.12
CA ASP A 114 15.62 -0.13 0.11
C ASP A 114 14.74 0.54 1.18
N ALA A 115 13.72 1.29 0.76
CA ALA A 115 12.79 2.00 1.65
C ALA A 115 11.54 1.18 2.02
N GLY A 116 11.39 -0.05 1.48
CA GLY A 116 10.19 -0.87 1.68
C GLY A 116 9.82 -1.68 0.45
N GLY A 117 8.53 -1.94 0.24
CA GLY A 117 8.10 -2.70 -0.93
C GLY A 117 6.60 -2.71 -1.14
N GLN A 118 6.19 -3.39 -2.20
CA GLN A 118 4.80 -3.55 -2.61
C GLN A 118 4.53 -5.03 -2.90
N LEU A 119 3.31 -5.45 -2.60
CA LEU A 119 2.82 -6.77 -2.91
C LEU A 119 1.46 -6.62 -3.59
N HIS A 120 1.30 -7.27 -4.72
CA HIS A 120 0.02 -7.44 -5.41
C HIS A 120 -0.30 -8.93 -5.50
N ALA A 121 -1.55 -9.29 -5.23
CA ALA A 121 -2.01 -10.66 -5.35
C ALA A 121 -3.43 -10.71 -5.93
N GLU A 122 -3.67 -11.71 -6.77
CA GLU A 122 -4.97 -11.94 -7.41
C GLU A 122 -5.32 -13.43 -7.37
N ASP A 123 -6.58 -13.75 -7.09
CA ASP A 123 -7.02 -15.14 -7.14
C ASP A 123 -7.19 -15.61 -8.60
N SER A 124 -7.23 -16.92 -8.81
CA SER A 124 -7.32 -17.53 -10.15
C SER A 124 -8.58 -17.14 -10.93
N GLY A 125 -9.60 -16.66 -10.26
CA GLY A 125 -10.86 -16.22 -10.87
C GLY A 125 -10.96 -14.71 -11.10
N GLY A 126 -9.96 -13.93 -10.67
CA GLY A 126 -9.96 -12.47 -10.74
C GLY A 126 -11.08 -11.81 -9.91
N LYS A 127 -11.64 -12.56 -8.96
CA LYS A 127 -12.73 -12.09 -8.09
C LYS A 127 -12.23 -11.43 -6.81
N ARG A 128 -11.02 -11.77 -6.38
CA ARG A 128 -10.38 -11.20 -5.19
C ARG A 128 -9.01 -10.68 -5.55
N SER A 129 -8.72 -9.46 -5.15
CA SER A 129 -7.37 -8.90 -5.24
C SER A 129 -6.93 -8.33 -3.89
N PHE A 130 -5.63 -8.32 -3.69
CA PHE A 130 -4.98 -7.82 -2.48
C PHE A 130 -3.77 -6.99 -2.89
N ASP A 131 -3.75 -5.74 -2.44
CA ASP A 131 -2.65 -4.82 -2.65
C ASP A 131 -2.11 -4.37 -1.30
N MET A 132 -0.78 -4.34 -1.18
CA MET A 132 -0.12 -3.87 0.03
C MET A 132 1.10 -3.03 -0.31
N THR A 133 1.29 -1.98 0.47
CA THR A 133 2.54 -1.22 0.51
C THR A 133 3.11 -1.28 1.92
N ALA A 134 4.42 -1.50 2.06
CA ALA A 134 5.11 -1.47 3.34
C ALA A 134 6.30 -0.52 3.25
N GLY A 135 6.34 0.50 4.09
CA GLY A 135 7.36 1.54 4.11
C GLY A 135 8.10 1.57 5.45
N LYS A 136 9.43 1.69 5.41
CA LYS A 136 10.26 1.84 6.61
C LYS A 136 10.01 3.20 7.26
N THR A 137 9.84 3.21 8.58
CA THR A 137 9.75 4.42 9.42
C THR A 137 10.88 4.43 10.44
N ALA A 138 10.98 5.49 11.24
CA ALA A 138 11.98 5.56 12.34
C ALA A 138 11.72 4.51 13.42
N GLU A 139 10.48 4.10 13.61
CA GLU A 139 10.04 3.20 14.70
C GLU A 139 9.68 1.79 14.23
N GLY A 140 9.96 1.45 12.96
CA GLY A 140 9.61 0.15 12.39
C GLY A 140 9.10 0.24 10.96
N THR A 141 7.96 -0.34 10.70
CA THR A 141 7.32 -0.33 9.37
C THR A 141 5.85 0.08 9.48
N GLU A 142 5.43 0.99 8.62
CA GLU A 142 4.02 1.27 8.37
C GLU A 142 3.59 0.56 7.08
N ALA A 143 2.46 -0.13 7.13
CA ALA A 143 1.91 -0.83 5.98
C ALA A 143 0.46 -0.42 5.73
N GLY A 144 0.12 -0.23 4.46
CA GLY A 144 -1.25 -0.03 3.99
C GLY A 144 -1.72 -1.22 3.17
N VAL A 145 -2.93 -1.68 3.42
CA VAL A 145 -3.57 -2.83 2.76
C VAL A 145 -4.86 -2.39 2.10
N LEU A 146 -5.10 -2.89 0.89
CA LEU A 146 -6.36 -2.79 0.18
C LEU A 146 -6.74 -4.18 -0.35
N ALA A 147 -7.86 -4.71 0.09
CA ALA A 147 -8.44 -5.94 -0.40
C ALA A 147 -9.75 -5.63 -1.13
N VAL A 148 -9.97 -6.28 -2.27
CA VAL A 148 -11.16 -6.08 -3.10
C VAL A 148 -11.80 -7.42 -3.41
N GLN A 149 -13.14 -7.46 -3.38
CA GLN A 149 -13.96 -8.61 -3.75
C GLN A 149 -15.09 -8.15 -4.67
N LYS A 150 -15.17 -8.80 -5.84
CA LYS A 150 -16.20 -8.61 -6.87
C LYS A 150 -17.33 -9.61 -6.70
#